data_1560cb4c378e72d3a61267acc26e9d27
#
_entry.id   1560cb4c378e72d3a61267acc26e9d27
#
_cell.length_a   1.000
_cell.length_b   1.000
_cell.length_c   1.000
_cell.angle_alpha   90.00
_cell.angle_beta   90.00
_cell.angle_gamma   90.00
#
_symmetry.space_group_name_H-M   'P 1'
#
loop_
_entity.id
_entity.type
_entity.pdbx_description
1 polymer ?
#
loop_
_entity_poly.entity_id
_entity_poly.type
_entity_poly.pdbx_seq_one_letter_code
_entity_poly.pdbx_strand_id
1 'polypeptide(L)'
;MAPSTVKQWTITSTEKGFDGLEFGDAELPKVGEKDVLVKIQGASLNYRDLIIPKGKYPFPAKPPIVALSDGAGEVVEVGSSVTRFKPGDKVVTLFNQGHQFGPVDIPAASSGLGGAVDGVLREYAVLNENGLARAPANLNPLETATLTCAGLTAWNALYGLKPLLPGQWVLVQGTGGVSLFALQFAKAAGAKVIATSSSADKLETLKKLGADHVINYKEDTNWGPTAKKLTPGGAGVDHIIEVGGAATLEQSVQAIKFEGIITIIGFLGGVKAKTSALDALNHICTFRGIYVGSRQQLEEMVAAIEANDIHPVLDKTVFSLEQTKEAYEYMWAQKHFGKVAIKVE
;
A
#
# COMPACT_ATOMS: atom_id res chain seq x y z
N MET A 1 4.21 -26.84 -18.42
CA MET A 1 3.09 -27.34 -17.59
C MET A 1 3.23 -26.75 -16.20
N ALA A 2 2.13 -26.31 -15.59
CA ALA A 2 2.13 -25.89 -14.21
C ALA A 2 2.54 -27.05 -13.29
N PRO A 3 3.27 -26.80 -12.18
CA PRO A 3 3.60 -27.84 -11.21
C PRO A 3 2.34 -28.28 -10.45
N SER A 4 2.33 -29.51 -9.92
CA SER A 4 1.24 -30.00 -9.06
C SER A 4 1.34 -29.46 -7.62
N THR A 5 2.55 -29.12 -7.19
CA THR A 5 2.87 -28.59 -5.86
C THR A 5 3.70 -27.32 -6.00
N VAL A 6 3.56 -26.40 -5.05
CA VAL A 6 4.24 -25.12 -5.00
C VAL A 6 4.76 -24.83 -3.61
N LYS A 7 5.86 -24.12 -3.52
CA LYS A 7 6.36 -23.55 -2.25
C LYS A 7 5.53 -22.33 -1.87
N GLN A 8 5.15 -22.24 -0.59
CA GLN A 8 4.40 -21.09 -0.08
C GLN A 8 4.69 -20.81 1.39
N TRP A 9 4.35 -19.61 1.84
CA TRP A 9 4.29 -19.22 3.23
C TRP A 9 2.85 -19.12 3.70
N THR A 10 2.54 -19.81 4.78
CA THR A 10 1.21 -19.84 5.39
C THR A 10 1.27 -19.25 6.79
N ILE A 11 0.35 -18.36 7.12
CA ILE A 11 0.08 -17.93 8.49
C ILE A 11 -0.80 -19.00 9.12
N THR A 12 -0.26 -19.77 10.06
CA THR A 12 -0.98 -20.88 10.72
C THR A 12 -1.66 -20.46 12.01
N SER A 13 -1.24 -19.30 12.59
CA SER A 13 -1.78 -18.78 13.84
C SER A 13 -1.61 -17.26 13.91
N THR A 14 -2.57 -16.59 14.55
CA THR A 14 -2.49 -15.16 14.90
C THR A 14 -2.00 -14.90 16.33
N GLU A 15 -1.62 -15.93 17.07
CA GLU A 15 -1.19 -15.83 18.47
C GLU A 15 0.31 -16.02 18.65
N LYS A 16 0.97 -16.65 17.67
CA LYS A 16 2.40 -16.99 17.73
C LYS A 16 3.34 -15.92 17.15
N GLY A 17 2.80 -14.78 16.68
CA GLY A 17 3.60 -13.78 15.98
C GLY A 17 4.25 -14.38 14.74
N PHE A 18 5.50 -14.04 14.46
CA PHE A 18 6.22 -14.55 13.27
C PHE A 18 6.57 -16.03 13.33
N ASP A 19 6.46 -16.68 14.50
CA ASP A 19 6.59 -18.13 14.62
C ASP A 19 5.35 -18.89 14.11
N GLY A 20 4.26 -18.17 13.85
CA GLY A 20 3.09 -18.69 13.13
C GLY A 20 3.22 -18.63 11.60
N LEU A 21 4.37 -18.21 11.06
CA LEU A 21 4.67 -18.27 9.63
C LEU A 21 5.39 -19.58 9.33
N GLU A 22 4.80 -20.40 8.46
CA GLU A 22 5.33 -21.71 8.06
C GLU A 22 5.58 -21.76 6.55
N PHE A 23 6.79 -22.19 6.17
CA PHE A 23 7.20 -22.39 4.79
C PHE A 23 7.10 -23.87 4.42
N GLY A 24 6.46 -24.20 3.32
CA GLY A 24 6.30 -25.58 2.91
C GLY A 24 5.69 -25.77 1.54
N ASP A 25 5.56 -27.04 1.15
CA ASP A 25 4.90 -27.46 -0.06
C ASP A 25 3.38 -27.46 0.12
N ALA A 26 2.65 -27.05 -0.91
CA ALA A 26 1.20 -27.10 -0.97
C ALA A 26 0.73 -27.55 -2.36
N GLU A 27 -0.43 -28.18 -2.44
CA GLU A 27 -1.06 -28.48 -3.71
C GLU A 27 -1.48 -27.18 -4.41
N LEU A 28 -1.19 -27.09 -5.71
CA LEU A 28 -1.68 -25.98 -6.53
C LEU A 28 -3.17 -26.21 -6.83
N PRO A 29 -4.07 -25.26 -6.51
CA PRO A 29 -5.48 -25.38 -6.87
C PRO A 29 -5.66 -25.49 -8.38
N LYS A 30 -6.73 -26.20 -8.80
CA LYS A 30 -7.10 -26.29 -10.22
C LYS A 30 -7.57 -24.94 -10.72
N VAL A 31 -7.20 -24.59 -11.95
CA VAL A 31 -7.68 -23.37 -12.61
C VAL A 31 -9.17 -23.53 -12.96
N GLY A 32 -10.00 -22.69 -12.38
CA GLY A 32 -11.44 -22.64 -12.66
C GLY A 32 -11.73 -21.87 -13.96
N GLU A 33 -12.99 -21.90 -14.41
CA GLU A 33 -13.38 -21.32 -15.70
C GLU A 33 -13.01 -19.83 -15.85
N LYS A 34 -13.08 -19.03 -14.77
CA LYS A 34 -12.77 -17.60 -14.75
C LYS A 34 -11.47 -17.27 -14.03
N ASP A 35 -10.65 -18.26 -13.78
CA ASP A 35 -9.42 -18.10 -13.03
C ASP A 35 -8.21 -18.05 -13.94
N VAL A 36 -7.18 -17.44 -13.44
CA VAL A 36 -5.90 -17.21 -14.08
C VAL A 36 -4.81 -17.80 -13.19
N LEU A 37 -3.97 -18.65 -13.73
CA LEU A 37 -2.77 -19.12 -13.07
C LEU A 37 -1.65 -18.12 -13.31
N VAL A 38 -1.16 -17.52 -12.24
CA VAL A 38 -0.08 -16.54 -12.26
C VAL A 38 1.17 -17.17 -11.63
N LYS A 39 2.30 -17.16 -12.35
CA LYS A 39 3.62 -17.39 -11.80
C LYS A 39 4.06 -16.12 -11.10
N ILE A 40 4.13 -16.14 -9.78
CA ILE A 40 4.53 -14.98 -8.99
C ILE A 40 6.04 -14.78 -9.12
N GLN A 41 6.46 -13.58 -9.47
CA GLN A 41 7.87 -13.21 -9.66
C GLN A 41 8.34 -12.21 -8.61
N GLY A 42 7.43 -11.40 -8.10
CA GLY A 42 7.68 -10.43 -7.05
C GLY A 42 6.53 -10.31 -6.07
N ALA A 43 6.88 -10.09 -4.81
CA ALA A 43 5.95 -9.80 -3.73
C ALA A 43 6.48 -8.63 -2.89
N SER A 44 5.64 -8.00 -2.08
CA SER A 44 6.10 -6.95 -1.17
C SER A 44 5.34 -6.91 0.15
N LEU A 45 6.04 -6.49 1.21
CA LEU A 45 5.49 -6.39 2.56
C LEU A 45 4.77 -5.06 2.80
N ASN A 46 3.71 -5.14 3.59
CA ASN A 46 2.99 -4.00 4.17
C ASN A 46 2.91 -4.14 5.69
N TYR A 47 2.65 -3.05 6.40
CA TYR A 47 2.52 -3.10 7.86
C TYR A 47 1.43 -4.07 8.35
N ARG A 48 0.32 -4.19 7.59
CA ARG A 48 -0.73 -5.15 7.91
C ARG A 48 -0.23 -6.60 7.97
N ASP A 49 0.69 -6.96 7.11
CA ASP A 49 1.22 -8.33 7.03
C ASP A 49 1.99 -8.68 8.31
N LEU A 50 2.65 -7.70 8.93
CA LEU A 50 3.36 -7.88 10.19
C LEU A 50 2.43 -8.06 11.40
N ILE A 51 1.26 -7.42 11.38
CA ILE A 51 0.34 -7.42 12.51
C ILE A 51 -0.74 -8.51 12.43
N ILE A 52 -0.97 -9.11 11.26
CA ILE A 52 -1.86 -10.29 11.12
C ILE A 52 -1.39 -11.46 11.99
N PRO A 53 -0.15 -11.97 11.85
CA PRO A 53 0.31 -13.09 12.67
C PRO A 53 0.44 -12.74 14.17
N LYS A 54 0.39 -11.46 14.51
CA LYS A 54 0.38 -10.96 15.91
C LYS A 54 -1.03 -10.73 16.47
N GLY A 55 -2.09 -11.06 15.72
CA GLY A 55 -3.48 -10.89 16.15
C GLY A 55 -3.91 -9.43 16.36
N LYS A 56 -3.21 -8.47 15.73
CA LYS A 56 -3.46 -7.02 15.92
C LYS A 56 -4.14 -6.35 14.71
N TYR A 57 -4.45 -7.12 13.68
CA TYR A 57 -5.11 -6.58 12.49
C TYR A 57 -6.60 -6.39 12.76
N PRO A 58 -7.18 -5.18 12.52
CA PRO A 58 -8.56 -4.89 12.89
C PRO A 58 -9.60 -5.47 11.93
N PHE A 59 -9.17 -6.02 10.79
CA PHE A 59 -10.05 -6.65 9.82
C PHE A 59 -9.94 -8.17 9.89
N PRO A 60 -10.90 -8.94 9.32
CA PRO A 60 -10.87 -10.39 9.37
C PRO A 60 -9.57 -10.99 8.84
N ALA A 61 -8.99 -11.91 9.62
CA ALA A 61 -7.91 -12.79 9.20
C ALA A 61 -8.25 -14.20 9.67
N LYS A 62 -8.17 -15.19 8.77
CA LYS A 62 -8.67 -16.56 9.00
C LYS A 62 -7.57 -17.60 8.76
N PRO A 63 -6.62 -17.77 9.68
CA PRO A 63 -5.64 -18.85 9.58
C PRO A 63 -6.29 -20.26 9.58
N PRO A 64 -5.70 -21.27 8.88
CA PRO A 64 -4.50 -21.10 8.07
C PRO A 64 -4.77 -20.35 6.77
N ILE A 65 -3.85 -19.45 6.37
CA ILE A 65 -4.01 -18.61 5.19
C ILE A 65 -2.65 -18.32 4.53
N VAL A 66 -2.58 -18.36 3.20
CA VAL A 66 -1.38 -17.94 2.48
C VAL A 66 -1.13 -16.45 2.71
N ALA A 67 0.10 -16.10 3.05
CA ALA A 67 0.46 -14.73 3.41
C ALA A 67 0.48 -13.77 2.20
N LEU A 68 0.53 -12.47 2.48
CA LEU A 68 0.68 -11.31 1.61
C LEU A 68 -0.46 -11.05 0.63
N SER A 69 -0.68 -9.77 0.40
CA SER A 69 -1.59 -9.27 -0.64
C SER A 69 -0.86 -8.91 -1.94
N ASP A 70 0.37 -8.41 -1.80
CA ASP A 70 1.13 -7.74 -2.85
C ASP A 70 1.90 -8.75 -3.70
N GLY A 71 1.46 -8.95 -4.93
CA GLY A 71 2.09 -9.84 -5.88
C GLY A 71 2.04 -9.33 -7.31
N ALA A 72 3.08 -9.67 -8.06
CA ALA A 72 3.17 -9.44 -9.49
C ALA A 72 3.84 -10.63 -10.17
N GLY A 73 3.46 -10.91 -11.39
CA GLY A 73 4.01 -12.03 -12.14
C GLY A 73 3.45 -12.14 -13.54
N GLU A 74 3.57 -13.33 -14.09
CA GLU A 74 3.21 -13.64 -15.47
C GLU A 74 2.07 -14.69 -15.50
N VAL A 75 1.11 -14.46 -16.35
CA VAL A 75 0.02 -15.42 -16.62
C VAL A 75 0.58 -16.64 -17.33
N VAL A 76 0.36 -17.82 -16.77
CA VAL A 76 0.82 -19.10 -17.32
C VAL A 76 -0.31 -19.87 -18.01
N GLU A 77 -1.50 -19.85 -17.39
CA GLU A 77 -2.69 -20.56 -17.85
C GLU A 77 -3.94 -19.74 -17.54
N VAL A 78 -4.97 -19.88 -18.34
CA VAL A 78 -6.26 -19.22 -18.16
C VAL A 78 -7.40 -20.20 -18.29
N GLY A 79 -8.46 -20.01 -17.50
CA GLY A 79 -9.69 -20.79 -17.61
C GLY A 79 -10.46 -20.50 -18.88
N SER A 80 -11.36 -21.39 -19.24
CA SER A 80 -12.09 -21.39 -20.53
C SER A 80 -12.98 -20.16 -20.76
N SER A 81 -13.36 -19.44 -19.69
CA SER A 81 -14.23 -18.25 -19.74
C SER A 81 -13.48 -16.95 -19.44
N VAL A 82 -12.15 -16.99 -19.30
CA VAL A 82 -11.31 -15.81 -19.10
C VAL A 82 -11.24 -15.00 -20.39
N THR A 83 -11.47 -13.69 -20.29
CA THR A 83 -11.47 -12.76 -21.43
C THR A 83 -10.46 -11.63 -21.29
N ARG A 84 -10.00 -11.34 -20.08
CA ARG A 84 -9.15 -10.19 -19.79
C ARG A 84 -7.65 -10.45 -19.97
N PHE A 85 -7.24 -11.71 -19.90
CA PHE A 85 -5.83 -12.11 -19.92
C PHE A 85 -5.58 -13.31 -20.81
N LYS A 86 -4.34 -13.48 -21.22
CA LYS A 86 -3.80 -14.65 -21.93
C LYS A 86 -2.43 -15.02 -21.36
N PRO A 87 -1.94 -16.24 -21.59
CA PRO A 87 -0.58 -16.65 -21.23
C PRO A 87 0.47 -15.64 -21.77
N GLY A 88 1.45 -15.30 -20.93
CA GLY A 88 2.48 -14.30 -21.19
C GLY A 88 2.13 -12.87 -20.78
N ASP A 89 0.89 -12.57 -20.43
CA ASP A 89 0.52 -11.24 -19.91
C ASP A 89 1.14 -11.05 -18.51
N LYS A 90 1.72 -9.86 -18.27
CA LYS A 90 2.20 -9.46 -16.96
C LYS A 90 1.08 -8.82 -16.15
N VAL A 91 0.97 -9.19 -14.89
CA VAL A 91 -0.15 -8.80 -14.02
C VAL A 91 0.30 -8.38 -12.63
N VAL A 92 -0.54 -7.55 -12.00
CA VAL A 92 -0.47 -7.16 -10.60
C VAL A 92 -1.76 -7.55 -9.90
N THR A 93 -1.66 -7.96 -8.64
CA THR A 93 -2.82 -8.35 -7.84
C THR A 93 -3.64 -7.15 -7.38
N LEU A 94 -4.95 -7.32 -7.27
CA LEU A 94 -5.85 -6.39 -6.59
C LEU A 94 -5.95 -6.80 -5.11
N PHE A 95 -5.83 -5.84 -4.19
CA PHE A 95 -5.87 -6.12 -2.75
C PHE A 95 -7.19 -6.77 -2.32
N ASN A 96 -8.32 -6.10 -2.55
CA ASN A 96 -9.67 -6.62 -2.32
C ASN A 96 -10.19 -7.22 -3.63
N GLN A 97 -10.17 -8.53 -3.75
CA GLN A 97 -10.48 -9.27 -4.98
C GLN A 97 -11.88 -8.96 -5.55
N GLY A 98 -12.83 -8.63 -4.68
CA GLY A 98 -14.19 -8.27 -5.05
C GLY A 98 -14.42 -6.79 -5.36
N HIS A 99 -13.47 -5.88 -5.11
CA HIS A 99 -13.67 -4.43 -5.27
C HIS A 99 -13.36 -3.96 -6.69
N GLN A 100 -14.34 -4.00 -7.57
CA GLN A 100 -14.14 -3.68 -8.98
C GLN A 100 -14.16 -2.18 -9.28
N PHE A 101 -15.12 -1.43 -8.72
CA PHE A 101 -15.31 0.01 -8.92
C PHE A 101 -16.21 0.60 -7.83
N GLY A 102 -16.27 1.94 -7.76
CA GLY A 102 -17.18 2.65 -6.87
C GLY A 102 -16.87 2.50 -5.38
N PRO A 103 -17.85 2.75 -4.49
CA PRO A 103 -17.68 2.57 -3.04
C PRO A 103 -17.45 1.10 -2.68
N VAL A 104 -16.57 0.85 -1.71
CA VAL A 104 -16.34 -0.49 -1.19
C VAL A 104 -17.57 -0.96 -0.40
N ASP A 105 -18.06 -2.16 -0.70
CA ASP A 105 -19.10 -2.84 0.06
C ASP A 105 -18.53 -3.92 1.00
N ILE A 106 -19.38 -4.52 1.83
CA ILE A 106 -18.95 -5.53 2.81
C ILE A 106 -18.37 -6.78 2.12
N PRO A 107 -18.96 -7.37 1.05
CA PRO A 107 -18.36 -8.47 0.33
C PRO A 107 -16.97 -8.14 -0.23
N ALA A 108 -16.81 -6.98 -0.86
CA ALA A 108 -15.51 -6.54 -1.39
C ALA A 108 -14.47 -6.34 -0.26
N ALA A 109 -14.86 -5.67 0.83
CA ALA A 109 -13.98 -5.49 2.00
C ALA A 109 -13.57 -6.82 2.67
N SER A 110 -14.38 -7.88 2.50
CA SER A 110 -14.13 -9.22 3.05
C SER A 110 -13.35 -10.14 2.08
N SER A 111 -12.79 -9.60 1.00
CA SER A 111 -12.04 -10.34 -0.02
C SER A 111 -10.54 -9.99 -0.09
N GLY A 112 -10.01 -9.42 1.00
CA GLY A 112 -8.61 -8.99 1.07
C GLY A 112 -7.62 -10.15 1.09
N LEU A 113 -6.70 -10.18 0.12
CA LEU A 113 -5.63 -11.18 0.00
C LEU A 113 -4.74 -11.21 1.26
N GLY A 114 -4.30 -12.41 1.64
CA GLY A 114 -3.41 -12.63 2.78
C GLY A 114 -4.02 -12.30 4.14
N GLY A 115 -5.35 -12.27 4.21
CA GLY A 115 -6.11 -12.02 5.44
C GLY A 115 -7.47 -12.69 5.40
N ALA A 116 -8.40 -12.18 4.59
CA ALA A 116 -9.74 -12.77 4.45
C ALA A 116 -9.75 -13.96 3.48
N VAL A 117 -8.91 -13.92 2.46
CA VAL A 117 -8.69 -15.00 1.47
C VAL A 117 -7.20 -15.22 1.28
N ASP A 118 -6.82 -16.39 0.74
CA ASP A 118 -5.43 -16.73 0.48
C ASP A 118 -4.69 -15.63 -0.27
N GLY A 119 -3.47 -15.37 0.20
CA GLY A 119 -2.55 -14.41 -0.40
C GLY A 119 -1.69 -15.01 -1.51
N VAL A 120 -0.62 -14.31 -1.81
CA VAL A 120 0.21 -14.56 -2.99
C VAL A 120 1.69 -14.82 -2.69
N LEU A 121 2.05 -15.05 -1.43
CA LEU A 121 3.42 -15.42 -1.08
C LEU A 121 3.69 -16.91 -1.36
N ARG A 122 3.71 -17.23 -2.63
CA ARG A 122 3.92 -18.56 -3.20
C ARG A 122 4.41 -18.49 -4.65
N GLU A 123 4.99 -19.56 -5.16
CA GLU A 123 5.52 -19.60 -6.53
C GLU A 123 4.44 -19.40 -7.60
N TYR A 124 3.25 -19.97 -7.39
CA TYR A 124 2.10 -19.84 -8.31
C TYR A 124 0.82 -19.57 -7.53
N ALA A 125 -0.02 -18.71 -8.05
CA ALA A 125 -1.33 -18.39 -7.49
C ALA A 125 -2.44 -18.56 -8.54
N VAL A 126 -3.54 -19.17 -8.15
CA VAL A 126 -4.78 -19.21 -8.95
C VAL A 126 -5.67 -18.08 -8.44
N LEU A 127 -5.98 -17.11 -9.29
CA LEU A 127 -6.74 -15.91 -8.96
C LEU A 127 -7.84 -15.67 -9.99
N ASN A 128 -8.97 -15.13 -9.56
CA ASN A 128 -10.01 -14.74 -10.50
C ASN A 128 -9.53 -13.60 -11.41
N GLU A 129 -9.89 -13.62 -12.70
CA GLU A 129 -9.48 -12.58 -13.66
C GLU A 129 -9.83 -11.15 -13.19
N ASN A 130 -10.90 -10.98 -12.40
CA ASN A 130 -11.31 -9.70 -11.86
C ASN A 130 -10.44 -9.22 -10.68
N GLY A 131 -9.71 -10.12 -10.05
CA GLY A 131 -8.76 -9.82 -8.98
C GLY A 131 -7.37 -9.40 -9.46
N LEU A 132 -7.21 -9.14 -10.75
CA LEU A 132 -5.96 -8.78 -11.40
C LEU A 132 -6.11 -7.52 -12.26
N ALA A 133 -5.02 -6.78 -12.42
CA ALA A 133 -4.86 -5.75 -13.44
C ALA A 133 -3.58 -6.01 -14.26
N ARG A 134 -3.46 -5.41 -15.45
CA ARG A 134 -2.21 -5.44 -16.23
C ARG A 134 -1.13 -4.70 -15.47
N ALA A 135 0.08 -5.26 -15.45
CA ALA A 135 1.25 -4.59 -14.91
C ALA A 135 1.66 -3.41 -15.78
N PRO A 136 2.19 -2.32 -15.20
CA PRO A 136 2.81 -1.24 -15.97
C PRO A 136 3.99 -1.76 -16.80
N ALA A 137 4.10 -1.32 -18.06
CA ALA A 137 5.12 -1.81 -18.98
C ALA A 137 6.55 -1.36 -18.60
N ASN A 138 6.66 -0.22 -17.90
CA ASN A 138 7.93 0.36 -17.45
C ASN A 138 8.47 -0.22 -16.13
N LEU A 139 7.69 -1.07 -15.42
CA LEU A 139 8.10 -1.61 -14.12
C LEU A 139 8.52 -3.08 -14.19
N ASN A 140 9.52 -3.44 -13.39
CA ASN A 140 9.87 -4.83 -13.13
C ASN A 140 8.90 -5.48 -12.12
N PRO A 141 8.91 -6.82 -11.93
CA PRO A 141 7.96 -7.50 -11.04
C PRO A 141 8.04 -7.06 -9.57
N LEU A 142 9.22 -6.70 -9.05
CA LEU A 142 9.37 -6.25 -7.65
C LEU A 142 8.75 -4.87 -7.44
N GLU A 143 8.95 -3.97 -8.38
CA GLU A 143 8.31 -2.65 -8.39
C GLU A 143 6.78 -2.79 -8.54
N THR A 144 6.35 -3.60 -9.50
CA THR A 144 4.93 -3.84 -9.79
C THR A 144 4.17 -4.39 -8.57
N ALA A 145 4.74 -5.35 -7.84
CA ALA A 145 4.11 -5.92 -6.66
C ALA A 145 3.74 -4.86 -5.61
N THR A 146 4.53 -3.77 -5.50
CA THR A 146 4.29 -2.72 -4.50
C THR A 146 3.03 -1.88 -4.73
N LEU A 147 2.42 -2.02 -5.91
CA LEU A 147 1.24 -1.25 -6.33
C LEU A 147 -0.03 -1.69 -5.63
N THR A 148 -0.16 -2.99 -5.33
CA THR A 148 -1.37 -3.64 -4.81
C THR A 148 -1.97 -2.98 -3.57
N CYS A 149 -1.15 -2.69 -2.57
CA CYS A 149 -1.61 -2.05 -1.34
C CYS A 149 -1.14 -0.60 -1.25
N ALA A 150 0.17 -0.36 -1.16
CA ALA A 150 0.70 0.97 -0.87
C ALA A 150 0.45 1.97 -2.01
N GLY A 151 0.70 1.57 -3.26
CA GLY A 151 0.45 2.41 -4.44
C GLY A 151 -1.02 2.77 -4.58
N LEU A 152 -1.90 1.75 -4.57
CA LEU A 152 -3.34 1.93 -4.72
C LEU A 152 -3.96 2.73 -3.56
N THR A 153 -3.47 2.56 -2.33
CA THR A 153 -3.89 3.36 -1.19
C THR A 153 -3.53 4.84 -1.38
N ALA A 154 -2.32 5.13 -1.81
CA ALA A 154 -1.87 6.50 -2.08
C ALA A 154 -2.68 7.14 -3.23
N TRP A 155 -2.97 6.37 -4.28
CA TRP A 155 -3.82 6.82 -5.39
C TRP A 155 -5.23 7.16 -4.92
N ASN A 156 -5.87 6.25 -4.20
CA ASN A 156 -7.22 6.48 -3.64
C ASN A 156 -7.24 7.68 -2.67
N ALA A 157 -6.18 7.88 -1.89
CA ALA A 157 -6.09 9.02 -0.97
C ALA A 157 -6.09 10.36 -1.72
N LEU A 158 -5.42 10.44 -2.86
CA LEU A 158 -5.27 11.66 -3.65
C LEU A 158 -6.39 11.89 -4.66
N TYR A 159 -7.03 10.82 -5.15
CA TYR A 159 -7.99 10.92 -6.28
C TYR A 159 -9.38 10.36 -5.98
N GLY A 160 -9.55 9.57 -4.93
CA GLY A 160 -10.79 8.80 -4.72
C GLY A 160 -11.98 9.58 -4.13
N LEU A 161 -11.80 10.82 -3.64
CA LEU A 161 -12.90 11.67 -3.19
C LEU A 161 -12.89 13.01 -3.93
N LYS A 162 -11.84 13.81 -3.73
CA LYS A 162 -11.61 15.08 -4.39
C LYS A 162 -10.24 14.96 -5.06
N PRO A 163 -10.17 14.93 -6.40
CA PRO A 163 -8.92 14.77 -7.10
C PRO A 163 -7.91 15.87 -6.76
N LEU A 164 -6.66 15.47 -6.57
CA LEU A 164 -5.54 16.39 -6.39
C LEU A 164 -5.35 17.22 -7.68
N LEU A 165 -5.21 18.53 -7.53
CA LEU A 165 -5.01 19.46 -8.63
C LEU A 165 -3.59 20.03 -8.63
N PRO A 166 -3.05 20.45 -9.80
CA PRO A 166 -1.77 21.14 -9.89
C PRO A 166 -1.74 22.38 -8.99
N GLY A 167 -0.60 22.61 -8.32
CA GLY A 167 -0.40 23.73 -7.40
C GLY A 167 -0.96 23.54 -6.00
N GLN A 168 -1.74 22.51 -5.72
CA GLN A 168 -2.17 22.15 -4.38
C GLN A 168 -1.01 21.63 -3.53
N TRP A 169 -1.21 21.61 -2.21
CA TRP A 169 -0.21 21.16 -1.23
C TRP A 169 -0.62 19.83 -0.59
N VAL A 170 0.32 18.91 -0.57
CA VAL A 170 0.16 17.57 0.04
C VAL A 170 1.14 17.42 1.19
N LEU A 171 0.70 16.92 2.34
CA LEU A 171 1.57 16.51 3.44
C LEU A 171 1.62 14.99 3.52
N VAL A 172 2.84 14.44 3.52
CA VAL A 172 3.10 13.01 3.70
C VAL A 172 3.92 12.75 4.96
N GLN A 173 3.64 11.64 5.65
CA GLN A 173 4.23 11.31 6.94
C GLN A 173 5.17 10.11 6.84
N GLY A 174 6.44 10.32 7.16
CA GLY A 174 7.45 9.28 7.15
C GLY A 174 7.88 8.82 5.75
N THR A 175 8.59 7.70 5.72
CA THR A 175 9.24 7.13 4.53
C THR A 175 8.74 5.73 4.20
N GLY A 176 7.53 5.41 4.60
CA GLY A 176 6.85 4.17 4.23
C GLY A 176 6.27 4.20 2.81
N GLY A 177 5.90 3.04 2.30
CA GLY A 177 5.45 2.89 0.91
C GLY A 177 4.33 3.86 0.51
N VAL A 178 3.25 3.96 1.30
CA VAL A 178 2.11 4.86 1.00
C VAL A 178 2.56 6.31 0.87
N SER A 179 3.38 6.80 1.80
CA SER A 179 3.86 8.20 1.81
C SER A 179 4.75 8.51 0.62
N LEU A 180 5.62 7.56 0.22
CA LEU A 180 6.50 7.76 -0.93
C LEU A 180 5.73 7.70 -2.25
N PHE A 181 4.76 6.80 -2.41
CA PHE A 181 3.86 6.82 -3.57
C PHE A 181 3.06 8.12 -3.65
N ALA A 182 2.49 8.58 -2.52
CA ALA A 182 1.75 9.83 -2.50
C ALA A 182 2.62 11.04 -2.87
N LEU A 183 3.90 11.07 -2.42
CA LEU A 183 4.87 12.07 -2.83
C LEU A 183 5.08 12.01 -4.36
N GLN A 184 5.37 10.83 -4.92
CA GLN A 184 5.62 10.67 -6.35
C GLN A 184 4.40 11.05 -7.19
N PHE A 185 3.20 10.60 -6.84
CA PHE A 185 1.95 10.96 -7.53
C PHE A 185 1.65 12.46 -7.42
N ALA A 186 1.86 13.06 -6.25
CA ALA A 186 1.67 14.50 -6.06
C ALA A 186 2.63 15.32 -6.94
N LYS A 187 3.90 14.91 -7.03
CA LYS A 187 4.88 15.58 -7.89
C LYS A 187 4.54 15.41 -9.37
N ALA A 188 4.14 14.23 -9.80
CA ALA A 188 3.68 13.99 -11.18
C ALA A 188 2.44 14.84 -11.54
N ALA A 189 1.54 15.08 -10.57
CA ALA A 189 0.38 15.95 -10.74
C ALA A 189 0.70 17.46 -10.72
N GLY A 190 1.95 17.88 -10.52
CA GLY A 190 2.32 19.28 -10.40
C GLY A 190 1.97 19.92 -9.05
N ALA A 191 1.72 19.11 -8.02
CA ALA A 191 1.47 19.57 -6.65
C ALA A 191 2.77 19.85 -5.88
N LYS A 192 2.65 20.53 -4.75
CA LYS A 192 3.71 20.79 -3.78
C LYS A 192 3.63 19.80 -2.63
N VAL A 193 4.78 19.35 -2.12
CA VAL A 193 4.84 18.32 -1.09
C VAL A 193 5.64 18.78 0.12
N ILE A 194 5.03 18.65 1.30
CA ILE A 194 5.71 18.72 2.59
C ILE A 194 5.82 17.30 3.13
N ALA A 195 7.04 16.84 3.43
CA ALA A 195 7.27 15.51 3.95
C ALA A 195 7.84 15.57 5.38
N THR A 196 7.38 14.69 6.27
CA THR A 196 7.91 14.62 7.64
C THR A 196 8.70 13.32 7.85
N SER A 197 9.76 13.37 8.65
CA SER A 197 10.53 12.19 9.07
C SER A 197 11.22 12.43 10.40
N SER A 198 11.75 11.36 11.01
CA SER A 198 12.51 11.41 12.28
C SER A 198 14.03 11.42 12.10
N SER A 199 14.53 11.30 10.86
CA SER A 199 15.95 11.10 10.56
C SER A 199 16.41 12.08 9.50
N ALA A 200 17.55 12.75 9.75
CA ALA A 200 18.16 13.70 8.80
C ALA A 200 18.46 13.05 7.44
N ASP A 201 19.02 11.82 7.43
CA ASP A 201 19.35 11.12 6.19
C ASP A 201 18.09 10.81 5.35
N LYS A 202 17.00 10.43 6.05
CA LYS A 202 15.70 10.19 5.39
C LYS A 202 15.11 11.48 4.83
N LEU A 203 15.29 12.63 5.51
CA LEU A 203 14.84 13.94 5.02
C LEU A 203 15.59 14.35 3.74
N GLU A 204 16.90 14.15 3.69
CA GLU A 204 17.67 14.44 2.46
C GLU A 204 17.23 13.56 1.28
N THR A 205 16.88 12.29 1.55
CA THR A 205 16.34 11.42 0.52
C THR A 205 14.95 11.89 0.04
N LEU A 206 14.08 12.35 0.95
CA LEU A 206 12.77 12.91 0.59
C LEU A 206 12.90 14.18 -0.28
N LYS A 207 13.89 15.05 -0.01
CA LYS A 207 14.19 16.21 -0.88
C LYS A 207 14.61 15.76 -2.28
N LYS A 208 15.50 14.75 -2.37
CA LYS A 208 15.93 14.20 -3.67
C LYS A 208 14.77 13.58 -4.46
N LEU A 209 13.78 13.03 -3.78
CA LEU A 209 12.54 12.51 -4.38
C LEU A 209 11.55 13.62 -4.77
N GLY A 210 11.87 14.89 -4.52
CA GLY A 210 11.10 16.03 -4.97
C GLY A 210 10.21 16.69 -3.90
N ALA A 211 10.34 16.36 -2.62
CA ALA A 211 9.65 17.09 -1.56
C ALA A 211 10.11 18.56 -1.56
N ASP A 212 9.14 19.49 -1.64
CA ASP A 212 9.44 20.93 -1.65
C ASP A 212 9.90 21.41 -0.27
N HIS A 213 9.36 20.82 0.79
CA HIS A 213 9.79 21.04 2.18
C HIS A 213 9.85 19.73 2.94
N VAL A 214 10.76 19.68 3.93
CA VAL A 214 10.88 18.55 4.86
C VAL A 214 10.91 19.04 6.29
N ILE A 215 10.31 18.29 7.22
CA ILE A 215 10.25 18.63 8.64
C ILE A 215 10.70 17.42 9.47
N ASN A 216 11.65 17.62 10.39
CA ASN A 216 12.02 16.65 11.37
C ASN A 216 11.07 16.71 12.57
N TYR A 217 10.11 15.79 12.67
CA TYR A 217 9.10 15.82 13.73
C TYR A 217 9.65 15.48 15.14
N LYS A 218 10.89 15.00 15.25
CA LYS A 218 11.58 14.87 16.55
C LYS A 218 12.17 16.18 17.05
N GLU A 219 12.60 17.03 16.15
CA GLU A 219 13.15 18.34 16.45
C GLU A 219 12.04 19.40 16.55
N ASP A 220 11.08 19.33 15.65
CA ASP A 220 9.87 20.17 15.67
C ASP A 220 8.64 19.30 16.04
N THR A 221 8.38 19.21 17.33
CA THR A 221 7.21 18.47 17.85
C THR A 221 5.89 19.16 17.54
N ASN A 222 5.92 20.45 17.16
CA ASN A 222 4.77 21.25 16.74
C ASN A 222 4.72 21.41 15.20
N TRP A 223 5.06 20.36 14.48
CA TRP A 223 5.24 20.38 13.04
C TRP A 223 3.96 20.74 12.23
N GLY A 224 2.77 20.59 12.79
CA GLY A 224 1.51 20.93 12.12
C GLY A 224 1.43 22.42 11.79
N PRO A 225 1.52 23.34 12.77
CA PRO A 225 1.63 24.78 12.53
C PRO A 225 2.82 25.18 11.66
N THR A 226 3.96 24.49 11.78
CA THR A 226 5.11 24.72 10.90
C THR A 226 4.77 24.38 9.45
N ALA A 227 4.19 23.20 9.20
CA ALA A 227 3.74 22.81 7.86
C ALA A 227 2.73 23.83 7.28
N LYS A 228 1.78 24.28 8.10
CA LYS A 228 0.82 25.31 7.70
C LYS A 228 1.49 26.60 7.24
N LYS A 229 2.48 27.11 7.98
CA LYS A 229 3.23 28.31 7.66
C LYS A 229 4.04 28.22 6.36
N LEU A 230 4.43 27.01 5.94
CA LEU A 230 5.17 26.78 4.70
C LEU A 230 4.31 26.93 3.44
N THR A 231 2.98 26.95 3.60
CA THR A 231 2.05 27.14 2.48
C THR A 231 1.78 28.63 2.22
N PRO A 232 1.37 29.02 1.01
CA PRO A 232 1.07 30.41 0.68
C PRO A 232 0.06 31.03 1.65
N GLY A 233 0.41 32.17 2.23
CA GLY A 233 -0.41 32.88 3.21
C GLY A 233 -0.69 32.10 4.51
N GLY A 234 0.01 31.00 4.76
CA GLY A 234 -0.23 30.15 5.92
C GLY A 234 -1.61 29.45 5.88
N ALA A 235 -2.15 29.19 4.69
CA ALA A 235 -3.49 28.62 4.51
C ALA A 235 -3.60 27.16 4.98
N GLY A 236 -2.51 26.39 4.89
CA GLY A 236 -2.44 24.97 5.19
C GLY A 236 -2.42 24.11 3.91
N VAL A 237 -2.30 22.81 4.11
CA VAL A 237 -2.21 21.83 3.01
C VAL A 237 -3.60 21.33 2.57
N ASP A 238 -3.75 21.03 1.31
CA ASP A 238 -5.03 20.56 0.73
C ASP A 238 -5.30 19.08 1.04
N HIS A 239 -4.25 18.24 1.07
CA HIS A 239 -4.36 16.81 1.37
C HIS A 239 -3.31 16.38 2.41
N ILE A 240 -3.71 15.56 3.36
CA ILE A 240 -2.80 14.90 4.32
C ILE A 240 -2.95 13.39 4.20
N ILE A 241 -1.82 12.73 4.02
CA ILE A 241 -1.70 11.27 4.00
C ILE A 241 -1.38 10.80 5.42
N GLU A 242 -2.43 10.54 6.20
CA GLU A 242 -2.32 10.25 7.64
C GLU A 242 -2.07 8.76 7.89
N VAL A 243 -0.83 8.40 8.15
CA VAL A 243 -0.39 7.01 8.41
C VAL A 243 0.03 6.76 9.84
N GLY A 244 0.23 7.81 10.64
CA GLY A 244 0.67 7.72 12.03
C GLY A 244 -0.46 7.41 13.01
N GLY A 245 -1.68 7.82 12.71
CA GLY A 245 -2.83 7.61 13.59
C GLY A 245 -2.84 8.52 14.80
N ALA A 246 -3.12 7.98 15.99
CA ALA A 246 -3.32 8.76 17.21
C ALA A 246 -2.17 9.71 17.57
N ALA A 247 -0.93 9.33 17.27
CA ALA A 247 0.24 10.11 17.61
C ALA A 247 0.45 11.35 16.71
N THR A 248 -0.16 11.39 15.52
CA THR A 248 0.08 12.43 14.51
C THR A 248 -1.16 13.24 14.15
N LEU A 249 -2.35 12.71 14.43
CA LEU A 249 -3.61 13.30 13.97
C LEU A 249 -3.83 14.74 14.49
N GLU A 250 -3.42 15.05 15.72
CA GLU A 250 -3.50 16.41 16.29
C GLU A 250 -2.71 17.42 15.47
N GLN A 251 -1.49 17.04 15.05
CA GLN A 251 -0.66 17.89 14.21
C GLN A 251 -1.18 17.99 12.77
N SER A 252 -1.75 16.91 12.25
CA SER A 252 -2.41 16.89 10.94
C SER A 252 -3.58 17.89 10.91
N VAL A 253 -4.39 17.93 11.96
CA VAL A 253 -5.48 18.88 12.10
C VAL A 253 -4.98 20.34 12.12
N GLN A 254 -3.81 20.60 12.74
CA GLN A 254 -3.21 21.95 12.75
C GLN A 254 -2.61 22.34 11.39
N ALA A 255 -2.21 21.36 10.55
CA ALA A 255 -1.60 21.60 9.24
C ALA A 255 -2.62 21.80 8.12
N ILE A 256 -3.86 21.28 8.29
CA ILE A 256 -4.85 21.26 7.22
C ILE A 256 -5.37 22.66 6.85
N LYS A 257 -5.68 22.85 5.61
CA LYS A 257 -6.40 23.98 5.04
C LYS A 257 -7.91 23.80 5.22
N PHE A 258 -8.68 24.87 5.27
CA PHE A 258 -10.13 24.80 5.19
C PHE A 258 -10.55 24.05 3.93
N GLU A 259 -11.53 23.15 4.06
CA GLU A 259 -12.01 22.21 3.03
C GLU A 259 -10.95 21.20 2.55
N GLY A 260 -9.82 21.10 3.23
CA GLY A 260 -8.80 20.08 2.98
C GLY A 260 -9.24 18.69 3.46
N ILE A 261 -8.51 17.67 3.03
CA ILE A 261 -8.81 16.27 3.32
C ILE A 261 -7.67 15.64 4.11
N ILE A 262 -7.98 15.11 5.29
CA ILE A 262 -7.10 14.23 6.06
C ILE A 262 -7.54 12.80 5.77
N THR A 263 -6.76 12.09 4.96
CA THR A 263 -7.05 10.69 4.64
C THR A 263 -6.40 9.79 5.68
N ILE A 264 -7.22 9.17 6.53
CA ILE A 264 -6.80 8.28 7.62
C ILE A 264 -6.59 6.88 7.06
N ILE A 265 -5.35 6.40 7.12
CA ILE A 265 -4.90 5.14 6.50
C ILE A 265 -4.31 4.21 7.55
N GLY A 266 -3.42 4.73 8.40
CA GLY A 266 -2.64 3.95 9.33
C GLY A 266 -2.87 4.30 10.79
N PHE A 267 -2.31 3.45 11.65
CA PHE A 267 -2.40 3.58 13.11
C PHE A 267 -1.09 3.17 13.79
N LEU A 268 0.05 3.43 13.14
CA LEU A 268 1.40 3.10 13.65
C LEU A 268 1.66 3.68 15.04
N GLY A 269 1.15 4.90 15.31
CA GLY A 269 1.26 5.59 16.60
C GLY A 269 0.09 5.31 17.55
N GLY A 270 -0.72 4.28 17.29
CA GLY A 270 -1.84 3.88 18.13
C GLY A 270 -3.20 4.34 17.63
N VAL A 271 -4.25 3.93 18.37
CA VAL A 271 -5.67 4.16 18.00
C VAL A 271 -6.41 5.12 18.94
N LYS A 272 -5.84 5.46 20.10
CA LYS A 272 -6.46 6.37 21.07
C LYS A 272 -5.98 7.79 20.84
N ALA A 273 -6.65 8.52 19.94
CA ALA A 273 -6.37 9.92 19.67
C ALA A 273 -7.07 10.85 20.67
N LYS A 274 -6.48 12.03 20.91
CA LYS A 274 -7.14 13.16 21.60
C LYS A 274 -8.12 13.89 20.68
N THR A 275 -7.89 13.81 19.37
CA THR A 275 -8.72 14.42 18.33
C THR A 275 -10.08 13.78 18.28
N SER A 276 -11.12 14.62 18.18
CA SER A 276 -12.54 14.22 18.12
C SER A 276 -13.12 14.49 16.72
N ALA A 277 -14.31 13.97 16.45
CA ALA A 277 -15.04 14.28 15.22
C ALA A 277 -15.36 15.79 15.09
N LEU A 278 -15.45 16.53 16.22
CA LEU A 278 -15.69 17.97 16.22
C LEU A 278 -14.50 18.77 15.68
N ASP A 279 -13.32 18.20 15.64
CA ASP A 279 -12.16 18.87 15.04
C ASP A 279 -12.32 19.05 13.52
N ALA A 280 -13.10 18.18 12.87
CA ALA A 280 -13.47 18.38 11.47
C ALA A 280 -14.30 19.66 11.28
N LEU A 281 -15.23 19.96 12.23
CA LEU A 281 -16.00 21.20 12.22
C LEU A 281 -15.12 22.41 12.56
N ASN A 282 -14.29 22.32 13.60
CA ASN A 282 -13.44 23.42 14.06
C ASN A 282 -12.42 23.88 13.00
N HIS A 283 -11.99 22.96 12.13
CA HIS A 283 -11.02 23.22 11.07
C HIS A 283 -11.65 23.21 9.67
N ILE A 284 -12.97 23.03 9.58
CA ILE A 284 -13.72 22.98 8.31
C ILE A 284 -13.01 22.07 7.32
N CYS A 285 -12.78 20.80 7.70
CA CYS A 285 -12.06 19.82 6.89
C CYS A 285 -12.76 18.46 6.84
N THR A 286 -12.29 17.58 5.99
CA THR A 286 -12.83 16.21 5.86
C THR A 286 -11.87 15.21 6.49
N PHE A 287 -12.36 14.37 7.41
CA PHE A 287 -11.70 13.15 7.86
C PHE A 287 -12.24 11.99 7.02
N ARG A 288 -11.36 11.35 6.25
CA ARG A 288 -11.72 10.27 5.35
C ARG A 288 -10.96 8.99 5.68
N GLY A 289 -11.64 7.95 6.19
CA GLY A 289 -11.10 6.59 6.23
C GLY A 289 -11.15 5.95 4.85
N ILE A 290 -10.11 5.21 4.47
CA ILE A 290 -10.08 4.44 3.21
C ILE A 290 -9.57 3.02 3.45
N TYR A 291 -9.95 2.11 2.56
CA TYR A 291 -9.50 0.73 2.58
C TYR A 291 -8.95 0.36 1.20
N VAL A 292 -7.67 0.68 0.97
CA VAL A 292 -6.93 0.51 -0.29
C VAL A 292 -7.64 1.20 -1.46
N GLY A 293 -8.20 0.45 -2.42
CA GLY A 293 -8.89 0.99 -3.58
C GLY A 293 -9.47 -0.10 -4.47
N SER A 294 -10.19 0.31 -5.52
CA SER A 294 -10.82 -0.58 -6.49
C SER A 294 -9.89 -0.97 -7.64
N ARG A 295 -10.30 -1.98 -8.44
CA ARG A 295 -9.60 -2.35 -9.68
C ARG A 295 -9.57 -1.19 -10.68
N GLN A 296 -10.67 -0.47 -10.83
CA GLN A 296 -10.71 0.73 -11.67
C GLN A 296 -9.62 1.72 -11.28
N GLN A 297 -9.48 2.03 -9.99
CA GLN A 297 -8.44 2.93 -9.49
C GLN A 297 -7.03 2.35 -9.70
N LEU A 298 -6.86 1.02 -9.60
CA LEU A 298 -5.58 0.36 -9.91
C LEU A 298 -5.21 0.52 -11.38
N GLU A 299 -6.15 0.35 -12.31
CA GLU A 299 -5.94 0.52 -13.74
C GLU A 299 -5.65 1.99 -14.11
N GLU A 300 -6.34 2.95 -13.48
CA GLU A 300 -6.07 4.39 -13.62
C GLU A 300 -4.66 4.75 -13.11
N MET A 301 -4.27 4.20 -11.96
CA MET A 301 -2.93 4.38 -11.39
C MET A 301 -1.84 3.79 -12.29
N VAL A 302 -2.06 2.60 -12.86
CA VAL A 302 -1.13 1.97 -13.82
C VAL A 302 -0.90 2.88 -15.01
N ALA A 303 -1.95 3.43 -15.61
CA ALA A 303 -1.84 4.37 -16.73
C ALA A 303 -1.05 5.63 -16.35
N ALA A 304 -1.26 6.16 -15.14
CA ALA A 304 -0.51 7.32 -14.66
C ALA A 304 0.99 7.01 -14.41
N ILE A 305 1.30 5.82 -13.91
CA ILE A 305 2.68 5.34 -13.70
C ILE A 305 3.41 5.24 -15.03
N GLU A 306 2.80 4.65 -16.05
CA GLU A 306 3.38 4.55 -17.39
C GLU A 306 3.59 5.94 -18.03
N ALA A 307 2.57 6.79 -17.97
CA ALA A 307 2.61 8.11 -18.59
C ALA A 307 3.67 9.05 -18.01
N ASN A 308 4.03 8.87 -16.74
CA ASN A 308 4.98 9.73 -16.01
C ASN A 308 6.29 9.02 -15.65
N ASP A 309 6.50 7.79 -16.13
CA ASP A 309 7.67 6.95 -15.84
C ASP A 309 8.00 6.89 -14.34
N ILE A 310 6.98 6.60 -13.53
CA ILE A 310 7.11 6.56 -12.07
C ILE A 310 7.65 5.20 -11.64
N HIS A 311 8.80 5.20 -10.95
CA HIS A 311 9.40 4.01 -10.35
C HIS A 311 9.19 4.02 -8.84
N PRO A 312 8.56 2.98 -8.27
CA PRO A 312 8.40 2.82 -6.82
C PRO A 312 9.73 2.82 -6.08
N VAL A 313 9.76 3.42 -4.90
CA VAL A 313 10.95 3.41 -4.06
C VAL A 313 11.01 2.09 -3.28
N LEU A 314 11.89 1.21 -3.71
CA LEU A 314 12.20 -0.04 -3.02
C LEU A 314 13.30 0.17 -1.98
N ASP A 315 13.26 -0.61 -0.89
CA ASP A 315 14.41 -0.75 0.00
C ASP A 315 15.58 -1.40 -0.76
N LYS A 316 16.79 -1.04 -0.37
CA LYS A 316 18.02 -1.60 -0.98
C LYS A 316 18.17 -3.11 -0.74
N THR A 317 17.51 -3.65 0.29
CA THR A 317 17.54 -5.07 0.64
C THR A 317 16.36 -5.77 0.02
N VAL A 318 16.63 -6.70 -0.89
CA VAL A 318 15.65 -7.61 -1.50
C VAL A 318 15.85 -8.99 -0.88
N PHE A 319 14.77 -9.61 -0.44
CA PHE A 319 14.79 -10.95 0.16
C PHE A 319 14.34 -12.00 -0.88
N SER A 320 14.80 -13.26 -0.71
CA SER A 320 14.23 -14.38 -1.44
C SER A 320 12.93 -14.88 -0.78
N LEU A 321 12.20 -15.76 -1.47
CA LEU A 321 10.99 -16.37 -0.91
C LEU A 321 11.31 -17.11 0.41
N GLU A 322 12.43 -17.82 0.49
CA GLU A 322 12.86 -18.56 1.69
C GLU A 322 13.19 -17.61 2.85
N GLN A 323 13.67 -16.42 2.55
CA GLN A 323 14.06 -15.39 3.54
C GLN A 323 12.88 -14.53 4.01
N THR A 324 11.66 -14.95 3.78
CA THR A 324 10.47 -14.19 4.16
C THR A 324 10.43 -13.82 5.63
N LYS A 325 10.78 -14.75 6.53
CA LYS A 325 10.75 -14.49 7.98
C LYS A 325 11.72 -13.37 8.36
N GLU A 326 12.92 -13.37 7.78
CA GLU A 326 13.90 -12.29 7.94
C GLU A 326 13.38 -10.95 7.38
N ALA A 327 12.65 -10.97 6.27
CA ALA A 327 12.02 -9.77 5.72
C ALA A 327 10.97 -9.18 6.67
N TYR A 328 10.15 -10.03 7.31
CA TYR A 328 9.19 -9.62 8.34
C TYR A 328 9.89 -8.98 9.54
N GLU A 329 10.95 -9.59 10.05
CA GLU A 329 11.75 -9.09 11.18
C GLU A 329 12.45 -7.77 10.82
N TYR A 330 13.02 -7.68 9.63
CA TYR A 330 13.66 -6.48 9.11
C TYR A 330 12.69 -5.30 9.04
N MET A 331 11.51 -5.52 8.48
CA MET A 331 10.49 -4.48 8.39
C MET A 331 9.93 -4.12 9.77
N TRP A 332 9.75 -5.09 10.66
CA TRP A 332 9.29 -4.84 12.04
C TRP A 332 10.28 -3.98 12.82
N ALA A 333 11.58 -4.16 12.60
CA ALA A 333 12.63 -3.32 13.19
C ALA A 333 12.69 -1.89 12.62
N GLN A 334 11.81 -1.52 11.65
CA GLN A 334 11.73 -0.20 11.01
C GLN A 334 13.03 0.30 10.37
N LYS A 335 13.90 -0.61 9.95
CA LYS A 335 15.21 -0.31 9.33
C LYS A 335 15.09 0.10 7.86
N HIS A 336 13.99 -0.25 7.22
CA HIS A 336 13.74 -0.03 5.79
C HIS A 336 13.48 1.43 5.42
N PHE A 337 13.67 1.71 4.13
CA PHE A 337 13.22 2.91 3.45
C PHE A 337 12.39 2.48 2.22
N GLY A 338 11.16 2.99 2.10
CA GLY A 338 10.26 2.56 1.02
C GLY A 338 9.64 1.19 1.23
N LYS A 339 9.56 0.40 0.16
CA LYS A 339 8.90 -0.92 0.15
C LYS A 339 9.93 -2.05 0.28
N VAL A 340 9.67 -2.97 1.19
CA VAL A 340 10.46 -4.21 1.33
C VAL A 340 9.92 -5.22 0.31
N ALA A 341 10.77 -5.62 -0.62
CA ALA A 341 10.43 -6.53 -1.70
C ALA A 341 10.96 -7.96 -1.45
N ILE A 342 10.21 -8.94 -1.91
CA ILE A 342 10.57 -10.36 -1.90
C ILE A 342 10.59 -10.85 -3.34
N LYS A 343 11.72 -11.37 -3.76
CA LYS A 343 11.87 -12.06 -5.05
C LYS A 343 11.40 -13.50 -4.86
N VAL A 344 10.38 -13.89 -5.61
CA VAL A 344 9.82 -15.25 -5.54
C VAL A 344 10.57 -16.18 -6.48
N GLU A 345 11.18 -15.63 -7.53
CA GLU A 345 12.00 -16.34 -8.49
C GLU A 345 13.26 -15.58 -8.90
#